data_c1fef3f67f7dca5c1a13a237b4b0565a
#
_entry.id   c1fef3f67f7dca5c1a13a237b4b0565a
#
_cell.length_a   1.000
_cell.length_b   1.000
_cell.length_c   1.000
_cell.angle_alpha   90.00
_cell.angle_beta   90.00
_cell.angle_gamma   90.00
#
_symmetry.space_group_name_H-M   'P 1'
#
loop_
_entity.id
_entity.type
_entity.pdbx_description
1 polymer ?
#
loop_
_entity_poly.entity_id
_entity_poly.type
_entity_poly.pdbx_seq_one_letter_code
_entity_poly.pdbx_strand_id
1 'polypeptide(L)'
;MTVNNPLNEIFSNGSAVRILRQLAETMTPVTGRECARRSNLSHRTALENLNGLESTGIVNRIFGGRDHLFSLNRENLFVKDVLIPIFEQEKKLKRTLYRLIVDHYKDIATSILVFGSVARGEDTPESDLDICIIVPDESTKRKIEKRTVSVLLEVKQKFGVTLSNILLTEKEFRNGVDNQIELYQNIVNESKLLFGTSIKEIMHGKALTGKESK
;
A
#
# COMPACT_ATOMS: atom_id res chain seq x y z
N MET A 1 -1.88 -11.86 -28.54
CA MET A 1 -2.86 -12.14 -27.45
C MET A 1 -3.80 -13.23 -27.92
N THR A 2 -4.02 -14.25 -27.10
CA THR A 2 -4.99 -15.33 -27.40
C THR A 2 -6.43 -14.82 -27.26
N VAL A 3 -7.33 -15.29 -28.14
CA VAL A 3 -8.76 -14.95 -28.07
C VAL A 3 -9.42 -15.66 -26.89
N ASN A 4 -9.04 -16.93 -26.67
CA ASN A 4 -9.50 -17.71 -25.53
C ASN A 4 -8.57 -17.52 -24.35
N ASN A 5 -9.10 -17.09 -23.21
CA ASN A 5 -8.36 -16.97 -21.94
C ASN A 5 -7.14 -16.02 -21.98
N PRO A 6 -7.30 -14.77 -22.44
CA PRO A 6 -6.18 -13.80 -22.57
C PRO A 6 -5.54 -13.47 -21.22
N LEU A 7 -6.25 -13.62 -20.10
CA LEU A 7 -5.74 -13.38 -18.74
C LEU A 7 -4.64 -14.37 -18.34
N ASN A 8 -4.64 -15.58 -18.89
CA ASN A 8 -3.64 -16.61 -18.54
C ASN A 8 -2.21 -16.14 -18.90
N GLU A 9 -2.03 -15.50 -20.07
CA GLU A 9 -0.71 -14.96 -20.46
C GLU A 9 -0.25 -13.84 -19.55
N ILE A 10 -1.17 -12.97 -19.12
CA ILE A 10 -0.85 -11.82 -18.28
C ILE A 10 -0.52 -12.25 -16.86
N PHE A 11 -1.41 -13.03 -16.22
CA PHE A 11 -1.26 -13.37 -14.81
C PHE A 11 -0.25 -14.48 -14.53
N SER A 12 0.18 -15.25 -15.52
CA SER A 12 1.31 -16.17 -15.37
C SER A 12 2.68 -15.45 -15.26
N ASN A 13 2.75 -14.16 -15.62
CA ASN A 13 3.98 -13.40 -15.63
C ASN A 13 3.92 -12.22 -14.65
N GLY A 14 4.42 -12.43 -13.43
CA GLY A 14 4.43 -11.41 -12.38
C GLY A 14 5.16 -10.11 -12.76
N SER A 15 6.19 -10.18 -13.63
CA SER A 15 6.89 -9.00 -14.14
C SER A 15 6.00 -8.18 -15.07
N ALA A 16 5.25 -8.84 -15.95
CA ALA A 16 4.28 -8.18 -16.81
C ALA A 16 3.18 -7.49 -15.99
N VAL A 17 2.66 -8.16 -14.95
CA VAL A 17 1.65 -7.58 -14.05
C VAL A 17 2.19 -6.32 -13.35
N ARG A 18 3.43 -6.33 -12.86
CA ARG A 18 4.07 -5.14 -12.24
C ARG A 18 4.18 -3.97 -13.20
N ILE A 19 4.60 -4.23 -14.45
CA ILE A 19 4.70 -3.21 -15.51
C ILE A 19 3.32 -2.63 -15.84
N LEU A 20 2.33 -3.50 -16.06
CA LEU A 20 0.98 -3.08 -16.41
C LEU A 20 0.33 -2.24 -15.30
N ARG A 21 0.54 -2.60 -14.02
CA ARG A 21 0.07 -1.82 -12.88
C ARG A 21 0.67 -0.40 -12.91
N GLN A 22 1.98 -0.26 -13.15
CA GLN A 22 2.64 1.04 -13.24
C GLN A 22 2.16 1.87 -14.42
N LEU A 23 2.00 1.25 -15.59
CA LEU A 23 1.48 1.93 -16.78
C LEU A 23 0.00 2.31 -16.64
N ALA A 24 -0.79 1.56 -15.88
CA ALA A 24 -2.19 1.90 -15.60
C ALA A 24 -2.32 3.19 -14.78
N GLU A 25 -1.36 3.45 -13.88
CA GLU A 25 -1.33 4.66 -13.05
C GLU A 25 -0.85 5.91 -13.78
N THR A 26 -0.20 5.77 -14.94
CA THR A 26 0.36 6.88 -15.69
C THR A 26 -0.43 7.18 -16.97
N MET A 27 -0.70 8.46 -17.23
CA MET A 27 -1.31 8.90 -18.48
C MET A 27 -0.24 9.28 -19.54
N THR A 28 0.95 9.64 -19.09
CA THR A 28 2.07 10.03 -19.96
C THR A 28 2.96 8.82 -20.24
N PRO A 29 3.45 8.67 -21.50
CA PRO A 29 4.41 7.63 -21.83
C PRO A 29 5.70 7.74 -21.00
N VAL A 30 6.29 6.60 -20.63
CA VAL A 30 7.51 6.53 -19.81
C VAL A 30 8.60 5.76 -20.53
N THR A 31 9.88 6.05 -20.24
CA THR A 31 11.01 5.29 -20.79
C THR A 31 11.06 3.87 -20.21
N GLY A 32 11.69 2.93 -20.94
CA GLY A 32 11.89 1.57 -20.42
C GLY A 32 12.69 1.53 -19.10
N ARG A 33 13.64 2.47 -18.91
CA ARG A 33 14.39 2.60 -17.63
C ARG A 33 13.50 3.05 -16.50
N GLU A 34 12.64 4.04 -16.74
CA GLU A 34 11.71 4.52 -15.73
C GLU A 34 10.66 3.47 -15.38
N CYS A 35 10.17 2.74 -16.39
CA CYS A 35 9.27 1.61 -16.18
C CYS A 35 9.94 0.52 -15.29
N ALA A 36 11.19 0.16 -15.60
CA ALA A 36 11.97 -0.80 -14.80
C ALA A 36 12.10 -0.36 -13.34
N ARG A 37 12.49 0.90 -13.11
CA ARG A 37 12.64 1.49 -11.78
C ARG A 37 11.33 1.44 -10.98
N ARG A 38 10.23 1.90 -11.56
CA ARG A 38 8.91 1.93 -10.91
C ARG A 38 8.35 0.54 -10.62
N SER A 39 8.67 -0.44 -11.50
CA SER A 39 8.19 -1.82 -11.35
C SER A 39 9.11 -2.69 -10.48
N ASN A 40 10.21 -2.10 -9.95
CA ASN A 40 11.24 -2.83 -9.21
C ASN A 40 11.77 -4.06 -9.98
N LEU A 41 12.15 -3.82 -11.25
CA LEU A 41 12.69 -4.82 -12.17
C LEU A 41 14.04 -4.38 -12.73
N SER A 42 14.86 -5.35 -13.18
CA SER A 42 16.02 -5.03 -13.97
C SER A 42 15.59 -4.39 -15.31
N HIS A 43 16.41 -3.52 -15.87
CA HIS A 43 16.14 -2.88 -17.16
C HIS A 43 15.91 -3.92 -18.28
N ARG A 44 16.71 -5.00 -18.28
CA ARG A 44 16.58 -6.10 -19.25
C ARG A 44 15.22 -6.79 -19.10
N THR A 45 14.84 -7.20 -17.91
CA THR A 45 13.56 -7.86 -17.64
C THR A 45 12.38 -6.96 -18.04
N ALA A 46 12.47 -5.66 -17.72
CA ALA A 46 11.42 -4.72 -18.09
C ALA A 46 11.28 -4.59 -19.63
N LEU A 47 12.38 -4.48 -20.36
CA LEU A 47 12.35 -4.39 -21.82
C LEU A 47 11.83 -5.67 -22.49
N GLU A 48 12.23 -6.84 -22.02
CA GLU A 48 11.73 -8.13 -22.51
C GLU A 48 10.20 -8.22 -22.37
N ASN A 49 9.68 -7.84 -21.20
CA ASN A 49 8.24 -7.81 -20.95
C ASN A 49 7.51 -6.73 -21.75
N LEU A 50 8.06 -5.52 -21.85
CA LEU A 50 7.49 -4.43 -22.64
C LEU A 50 7.38 -4.82 -24.11
N ASN A 51 8.41 -5.49 -24.69
CA ASN A 51 8.39 -6.00 -26.04
C ASN A 51 7.30 -7.06 -26.25
N GLY A 52 7.14 -7.97 -25.28
CA GLY A 52 6.07 -8.97 -25.31
C GLY A 52 4.67 -8.32 -25.25
N LEU A 53 4.48 -7.35 -24.36
CA LEU A 53 3.21 -6.63 -24.24
C LEU A 53 2.90 -5.76 -25.46
N GLU A 54 3.91 -5.18 -26.09
CA GLU A 54 3.77 -4.45 -27.37
C GLU A 54 3.33 -5.39 -28.50
N SER A 55 3.97 -6.56 -28.64
CA SER A 55 3.63 -7.51 -29.69
C SER A 55 2.19 -8.04 -29.58
N THR A 56 1.59 -7.97 -28.40
CA THR A 56 0.18 -8.34 -28.17
C THR A 56 -0.79 -7.16 -28.31
N GLY A 57 -0.28 -5.95 -28.59
CA GLY A 57 -1.09 -4.73 -28.70
C GLY A 57 -1.61 -4.16 -27.39
N ILE A 58 -1.09 -4.62 -26.24
CA ILE A 58 -1.46 -4.13 -24.90
C ILE A 58 -0.70 -2.84 -24.56
N VAL A 59 0.54 -2.73 -25.01
CA VAL A 59 1.41 -1.57 -24.80
C VAL A 59 1.73 -0.94 -26.16
N ASN A 60 1.70 0.37 -26.22
CA ASN A 60 2.19 1.16 -27.35
C ASN A 60 3.64 1.57 -27.10
N ARG A 61 4.46 1.51 -28.16
CA ARG A 61 5.81 2.06 -28.19
C ARG A 61 5.84 3.29 -29.09
N ILE A 62 6.39 4.38 -28.59
CA ILE A 62 6.60 5.63 -29.33
C ILE A 62 8.11 5.85 -29.44
N PHE A 63 8.60 6.18 -30.63
CA PHE A 63 9.98 6.53 -30.84
C PHE A 63 10.22 8.00 -30.44
N GLY A 64 10.95 8.18 -29.31
CA GLY A 64 11.27 9.49 -28.74
C GLY A 64 12.75 9.85 -28.89
N GLY A 65 13.27 9.93 -30.13
CA GLY A 65 14.68 10.24 -30.36
C GLY A 65 15.60 9.08 -29.96
N ARG A 66 16.38 9.23 -28.89
CA ARG A 66 17.30 8.17 -28.39
C ARG A 66 16.62 7.08 -27.54
N ASP A 67 15.49 7.39 -26.96
CA ASP A 67 14.77 6.49 -26.06
C ASP A 67 13.42 6.08 -26.64
N HIS A 68 13.01 4.85 -26.36
CA HIS A 68 11.66 4.38 -26.60
C HIS A 68 10.78 4.72 -25.40
N LEU A 69 9.59 5.25 -25.68
CA LEU A 69 8.57 5.55 -24.70
C LEU A 69 7.44 4.51 -24.77
N PHE A 70 6.94 4.10 -23.62
CA PHE A 70 5.91 3.07 -23.50
C PHE A 70 4.70 3.61 -22.75
N SER A 71 3.51 3.24 -23.20
CA SER A 71 2.23 3.54 -22.54
C SER A 71 1.24 2.40 -22.75
N LEU A 72 0.21 2.31 -21.91
CA LEU A 72 -0.89 1.39 -22.21
C LEU A 72 -1.62 1.80 -23.48
N ASN A 73 -1.97 0.82 -24.30
CA ASN A 73 -2.86 1.01 -25.44
C ASN A 73 -4.30 1.08 -24.96
N ARG A 74 -4.76 2.28 -24.59
CA ARG A 74 -6.10 2.52 -24.05
C ARG A 74 -7.23 2.37 -25.08
N GLU A 75 -6.91 2.27 -26.37
CA GLU A 75 -7.87 1.94 -27.43
C GLU A 75 -8.16 0.43 -27.50
N ASN A 76 -7.26 -0.39 -26.98
CA ASN A 76 -7.47 -1.83 -26.88
C ASN A 76 -8.56 -2.12 -25.84
N LEU A 77 -9.66 -2.76 -26.26
CA LEU A 77 -10.81 -3.06 -25.38
C LEU A 77 -10.43 -3.93 -24.18
N PHE A 78 -9.52 -4.89 -24.34
CA PHE A 78 -9.06 -5.71 -23.23
C PHE A 78 -8.28 -4.88 -22.18
N VAL A 79 -7.49 -3.91 -22.62
CA VAL A 79 -6.81 -2.97 -21.71
C VAL A 79 -7.83 -2.08 -21.00
N LYS A 80 -8.75 -1.47 -21.77
CA LYS A 80 -9.72 -0.51 -21.25
C LYS A 80 -10.74 -1.13 -20.31
N ASP A 81 -11.33 -2.25 -20.72
CA ASP A 81 -12.51 -2.81 -20.05
C ASP A 81 -12.16 -3.93 -19.06
N VAL A 82 -10.91 -4.45 -19.09
CA VAL A 82 -10.46 -5.51 -18.20
C VAL A 82 -9.27 -5.10 -17.36
N LEU A 83 -8.12 -4.78 -17.97
CA LEU A 83 -6.87 -4.58 -17.20
C LEU A 83 -6.90 -3.32 -16.33
N ILE A 84 -7.32 -2.18 -16.86
CA ILE A 84 -7.41 -0.93 -16.10
C ILE A 84 -8.38 -1.09 -14.91
N PRO A 85 -9.62 -1.57 -15.09
CA PRO A 85 -10.51 -1.82 -13.96
C PRO A 85 -9.96 -2.75 -12.89
N ILE A 86 -9.22 -3.82 -13.25
CA ILE A 86 -8.61 -4.72 -12.28
C ILE A 86 -7.62 -3.95 -11.38
N PHE A 87 -6.70 -3.16 -11.94
CA PHE A 87 -5.74 -2.40 -11.15
C PHE A 87 -6.39 -1.28 -10.33
N GLU A 88 -7.46 -0.67 -10.84
CA GLU A 88 -8.25 0.28 -10.06
C GLU A 88 -8.95 -0.38 -8.87
N GLN A 89 -9.50 -1.59 -9.03
CA GLN A 89 -10.12 -2.34 -7.93
C GLN A 89 -9.08 -2.81 -6.90
N GLU A 90 -7.90 -3.27 -7.34
CA GLU A 90 -6.78 -3.59 -6.44
C GLU A 90 -6.41 -2.39 -5.54
N LYS A 91 -6.33 -1.20 -6.11
CA LYS A 91 -6.06 0.04 -5.38
C LYS A 91 -7.18 0.43 -4.42
N LYS A 92 -8.45 0.23 -4.82
CA LYS A 92 -9.61 0.45 -3.95
C LYS A 92 -9.64 -0.54 -2.79
N LEU A 93 -9.30 -1.81 -3.03
CA LEU A 93 -9.27 -2.86 -2.00
C LEU A 93 -8.32 -2.47 -0.86
N LYS A 94 -7.10 -2.03 -1.17
CA LYS A 94 -6.14 -1.54 -0.17
C LYS A 94 -6.71 -0.37 0.66
N ARG A 95 -7.32 0.61 -0.01
CA ARG A 95 -7.95 1.74 0.69
C ARG A 95 -9.10 1.31 1.59
N THR A 96 -9.90 0.34 1.13
CA THR A 96 -11.04 -0.21 1.89
C THR A 96 -10.55 -0.94 3.13
N LEU A 97 -9.47 -1.73 3.03
CA LEU A 97 -8.82 -2.37 4.16
C LEU A 97 -8.37 -1.35 5.21
N TYR A 98 -7.63 -0.33 4.81
CA TYR A 98 -7.16 0.70 5.73
C TYR A 98 -8.31 1.50 6.36
N ARG A 99 -9.34 1.82 5.58
CA ARG A 99 -10.55 2.49 6.09
C ARG A 99 -11.26 1.64 7.14
N LEU A 100 -11.43 0.35 6.89
CA LEU A 100 -12.04 -0.57 7.86
C LEU A 100 -11.29 -0.53 9.19
N ILE A 101 -9.96 -0.65 9.16
CA ILE A 101 -9.12 -0.58 10.37
C ILE A 101 -9.29 0.77 11.07
N VAL A 102 -9.21 1.86 10.35
CA VAL A 102 -9.38 3.21 10.90
C VAL A 102 -10.75 3.39 11.53
N ASP A 103 -11.82 2.97 10.86
CA ASP A 103 -13.20 3.15 11.33
C ASP A 103 -13.47 2.42 12.66
N HIS A 104 -12.75 1.33 12.94
CA HIS A 104 -12.87 0.64 14.23
C HIS A 104 -12.22 1.37 15.41
N TYR A 105 -11.24 2.23 15.16
CA TYR A 105 -10.41 2.80 16.21
C TYR A 105 -10.35 4.33 16.26
N LYS A 106 -10.78 5.04 15.21
CA LYS A 106 -10.64 6.51 15.07
C LYS A 106 -11.24 7.32 16.22
N ASP A 107 -12.28 6.79 16.87
CA ASP A 107 -12.97 7.52 17.94
C ASP A 107 -12.18 7.52 19.26
N ILE A 108 -11.19 6.64 19.38
CA ILE A 108 -10.47 6.42 20.64
C ILE A 108 -8.94 6.41 20.48
N ALA A 109 -8.43 6.27 19.25
CA ALA A 109 -7.00 6.29 18.95
C ALA A 109 -6.50 7.72 18.77
N THR A 110 -5.33 8.03 19.32
CA THR A 110 -4.57 9.24 18.99
C THR A 110 -3.96 9.13 17.61
N SER A 111 -3.46 7.93 17.26
CA SER A 111 -2.81 7.67 15.98
C SER A 111 -2.94 6.21 15.57
N ILE A 112 -3.05 5.96 14.27
CA ILE A 112 -3.03 4.63 13.68
C ILE A 112 -2.00 4.64 12.56
N LEU A 113 -1.02 3.76 12.65
CA LEU A 113 0.12 3.67 11.76
C LEU A 113 0.19 2.26 11.15
N VAL A 114 0.56 2.15 9.88
CA VAL A 114 1.01 0.89 9.28
C VAL A 114 2.53 0.91 9.20
N PHE A 115 3.19 -0.19 9.55
CA PHE A 115 4.64 -0.32 9.50
C PHE A 115 5.07 -1.68 8.96
N GLY A 116 6.35 -2.02 9.00
CA GLY A 116 6.87 -3.29 8.53
C GLY A 116 6.85 -3.46 7.00
N SER A 117 6.84 -4.70 6.54
CA SER A 117 6.98 -5.05 5.11
C SER A 117 5.92 -4.43 4.22
N VAL A 118 4.65 -4.39 4.67
CA VAL A 118 3.54 -3.77 3.92
C VAL A 118 3.75 -2.26 3.76
N ALA A 119 4.28 -1.58 4.77
CA ALA A 119 4.56 -0.15 4.69
C ALA A 119 5.71 0.15 3.72
N ARG A 120 6.72 -0.72 3.67
CA ARG A 120 7.83 -0.62 2.71
C ARG A 120 7.46 -1.07 1.30
N GLY A 121 6.37 -1.83 1.12
CA GLY A 121 5.97 -2.42 -0.17
C GLY A 121 6.79 -3.67 -0.52
N GLU A 122 7.24 -4.41 0.47
CA GLU A 122 8.06 -5.63 0.41
C GLU A 122 7.30 -6.86 0.90
N ASP A 123 5.98 -6.73 1.07
CA ASP A 123 5.12 -7.79 1.55
C ASP A 123 5.07 -8.99 0.61
N THR A 124 5.01 -10.17 1.21
CA THR A 124 4.82 -11.47 0.56
C THR A 124 3.45 -12.05 0.95
N PRO A 125 2.97 -13.13 0.30
CA PRO A 125 1.72 -13.79 0.68
C PRO A 125 1.67 -14.24 2.13
N GLU A 126 2.82 -14.47 2.77
CA GLU A 126 2.97 -14.90 4.16
C GLU A 126 3.12 -13.73 5.14
N SER A 127 3.26 -12.49 4.63
CA SER A 127 3.43 -11.30 5.47
C SER A 127 2.13 -10.94 6.19
N ASP A 128 2.26 -10.59 7.46
CA ASP A 128 1.19 -9.97 8.23
C ASP A 128 1.11 -8.47 7.91
N LEU A 129 -0.05 -7.89 8.12
CA LEU A 129 -0.24 -6.44 8.09
C LEU A 129 0.01 -5.89 9.49
N ASP A 130 1.18 -5.26 9.68
CA ASP A 130 1.57 -4.70 10.96
C ASP A 130 0.97 -3.30 11.15
N ILE A 131 0.19 -3.11 12.21
CA ILE A 131 -0.33 -1.80 12.61
C ILE A 131 0.09 -1.44 14.02
N CYS A 132 0.38 -0.16 14.24
CA CYS A 132 0.57 0.40 15.56
C CYS A 132 -0.58 1.37 15.86
N ILE A 133 -1.27 1.13 16.97
CA ILE A 133 -2.36 1.96 17.47
C ILE A 133 -1.87 2.66 18.72
N ILE A 134 -1.80 3.98 18.68
CA ILE A 134 -1.39 4.80 19.82
C ILE A 134 -2.63 5.43 20.43
N VAL A 135 -2.74 5.34 21.73
CA VAL A 135 -3.88 5.85 22.53
C VAL A 135 -3.40 6.80 23.61
N PRO A 136 -4.28 7.70 24.12
CA PRO A 136 -3.86 8.67 25.12
C PRO A 136 -3.44 8.03 26.46
N ASP A 137 -4.13 6.97 26.91
CA ASP A 137 -3.96 6.40 28.24
C ASP A 137 -4.31 4.90 28.33
N GLU A 138 -3.99 4.30 29.49
CA GLU A 138 -4.24 2.89 29.80
C GLU A 138 -5.75 2.52 29.82
N SER A 139 -6.62 3.44 30.20
CA SER A 139 -8.06 3.18 30.25
C SER A 139 -8.61 2.97 28.83
N THR A 140 -8.12 3.76 27.90
CA THR A 140 -8.44 3.68 26.46
C THR A 140 -7.84 2.42 25.83
N LYS A 141 -6.60 2.06 26.21
CA LYS A 141 -5.92 0.84 25.78
C LYS A 141 -6.76 -0.40 26.06
N ARG A 142 -7.26 -0.55 27.28
CA ARG A 142 -8.14 -1.67 27.69
C ARG A 142 -9.46 -1.74 26.92
N LYS A 143 -10.00 -0.61 26.45
CA LYS A 143 -11.22 -0.58 25.62
C LYS A 143 -10.93 -1.13 24.22
N ILE A 144 -9.78 -0.81 23.65
CA ILE A 144 -9.36 -1.30 22.34
C ILE A 144 -9.08 -2.81 22.39
N GLU A 145 -8.38 -3.31 23.40
CA GLU A 145 -8.07 -4.73 23.54
C GLU A 145 -9.31 -5.62 23.40
N LYS A 146 -10.44 -5.21 23.96
CA LYS A 146 -11.71 -5.93 23.86
C LYS A 146 -12.29 -5.97 22.44
N ARG A 147 -11.97 -4.99 21.60
CA ARG A 147 -12.45 -4.90 20.19
C ARG A 147 -11.51 -5.56 19.21
N THR A 148 -10.24 -5.73 19.57
CA THR A 148 -9.19 -6.17 18.67
C THR A 148 -9.51 -7.51 18.00
N VAL A 149 -9.96 -8.50 18.77
CA VAL A 149 -10.24 -9.85 18.24
C VAL A 149 -11.28 -9.80 17.10
N SER A 150 -12.34 -9.02 17.25
CA SER A 150 -13.36 -8.89 16.20
C SER A 150 -12.80 -8.26 14.93
N VAL A 151 -11.92 -7.26 15.06
CA VAL A 151 -11.29 -6.60 13.91
C VAL A 151 -10.32 -7.54 13.18
N LEU A 152 -9.52 -8.30 13.92
CA LEU A 152 -8.61 -9.31 13.35
C LEU A 152 -9.37 -10.34 12.51
N LEU A 153 -10.49 -10.85 13.04
CA LEU A 153 -11.34 -11.82 12.35
C LEU A 153 -12.00 -11.21 11.11
N GLU A 154 -12.51 -9.99 11.21
CA GLU A 154 -13.15 -9.29 10.09
C GLU A 154 -12.16 -9.01 8.95
N VAL A 155 -10.95 -8.55 9.27
CA VAL A 155 -9.88 -8.34 8.28
C VAL A 155 -9.51 -9.65 7.60
N LYS A 156 -9.31 -10.72 8.37
CA LYS A 156 -8.99 -12.04 7.83
C LYS A 156 -10.09 -12.56 6.92
N GLN A 157 -11.34 -12.44 7.31
CA GLN A 157 -12.48 -12.92 6.54
C GLN A 157 -12.69 -12.13 5.24
N LYS A 158 -12.61 -10.79 5.30
CA LYS A 158 -12.92 -9.93 4.15
C LYS A 158 -11.77 -9.79 3.15
N PHE A 159 -10.52 -9.85 3.64
CA PHE A 159 -9.34 -9.54 2.82
C PHE A 159 -8.33 -10.69 2.72
N GLY A 160 -8.49 -11.76 3.49
CA GLY A 160 -7.53 -12.86 3.55
C GLY A 160 -6.20 -12.50 4.25
N VAL A 161 -6.09 -11.29 4.77
CA VAL A 161 -4.86 -10.75 5.39
C VAL A 161 -4.86 -11.03 6.89
N THR A 162 -3.72 -11.48 7.42
CA THR A 162 -3.51 -11.55 8.87
C THR A 162 -3.10 -10.16 9.36
N LEU A 163 -3.81 -9.65 10.37
CA LEU A 163 -3.50 -8.37 10.99
C LEU A 163 -2.72 -8.61 12.28
N SER A 164 -1.53 -8.02 12.39
CA SER A 164 -0.70 -7.94 13.58
C SER A 164 -0.81 -6.53 14.15
N ASN A 165 -1.25 -6.39 15.41
CA ASN A 165 -1.41 -5.07 16.00
C ASN A 165 -0.58 -4.88 17.25
N ILE A 166 0.08 -3.74 17.35
CA ILE A 166 0.75 -3.23 18.54
C ILE A 166 -0.10 -2.10 19.10
N LEU A 167 -0.46 -2.22 20.37
CA LEU A 167 -1.27 -1.22 21.06
C LEU A 167 -0.45 -0.55 22.17
N LEU A 168 -0.26 0.76 22.07
CA LEU A 168 0.61 1.54 22.94
C LEU A 168 -0.11 2.78 23.45
N THR A 169 0.17 3.18 24.66
CA THR A 169 -0.13 4.53 25.11
C THR A 169 0.91 5.51 24.53
N GLU A 170 0.57 6.79 24.44
CA GLU A 170 1.52 7.83 24.04
C GLU A 170 2.78 7.84 24.92
N LYS A 171 2.61 7.58 26.22
CA LYS A 171 3.71 7.49 27.18
C LYS A 171 4.62 6.30 26.89
N GLU A 172 4.05 5.12 26.64
CA GLU A 172 4.84 3.92 26.28
C GLU A 172 5.59 4.14 24.98
N PHE A 173 4.93 4.76 23.98
CA PHE A 173 5.56 5.04 22.71
C PHE A 173 6.76 5.98 22.86
N ARG A 174 6.59 7.13 23.54
CA ARG A 174 7.70 8.07 23.81
C ARG A 174 8.84 7.41 24.55
N ASN A 175 8.55 6.69 25.63
CA ASN A 175 9.57 5.99 26.42
C ASN A 175 10.34 4.96 25.57
N GLY A 176 9.63 4.20 24.71
CA GLY A 176 10.27 3.22 23.83
C GLY A 176 11.21 3.86 22.80
N VAL A 177 10.83 5.00 22.25
CA VAL A 177 11.67 5.79 21.32
C VAL A 177 12.89 6.37 22.05
N ASP A 178 12.69 6.98 23.23
CA ASP A 178 13.76 7.58 24.02
C ASP A 178 14.79 6.55 24.50
N ASN A 179 14.34 5.34 24.82
CA ASN A 179 15.20 4.21 25.20
C ASN A 179 15.79 3.46 23.98
N GLN A 180 15.61 3.96 22.77
CA GLN A 180 16.16 3.40 21.53
C GLN A 180 15.80 1.92 21.30
N ILE A 181 14.63 1.49 21.75
CA ILE A 181 14.15 0.12 21.51
C ILE A 181 13.90 -0.06 20.02
N GLU A 182 14.49 -1.08 19.41
CA GLU A 182 14.51 -1.34 17.97
C GLU A 182 13.11 -1.29 17.32
N LEU A 183 12.12 -1.95 17.93
CA LEU A 183 10.75 -1.94 17.44
C LEU A 183 10.18 -0.53 17.25
N TYR A 184 10.38 0.35 18.23
CA TYR A 184 9.86 1.72 18.19
C TYR A 184 10.63 2.58 17.17
N GLN A 185 11.94 2.34 17.02
CA GLN A 185 12.74 2.99 16.00
C GLN A 185 12.27 2.59 14.60
N ASN A 186 11.94 1.33 14.38
CA ASN A 186 11.38 0.85 13.11
C ASN A 186 10.02 1.51 12.83
N ILE A 187 9.15 1.63 13.83
CA ILE A 187 7.87 2.34 13.66
C ILE A 187 8.11 3.81 13.29
N VAL A 188 9.05 4.50 13.95
CA VAL A 188 9.38 5.90 13.64
C VAL A 188 9.88 6.08 12.21
N ASN A 189 10.76 5.18 11.76
CA ASN A 189 11.45 5.33 10.48
C ASN A 189 10.64 4.85 9.27
N GLU A 190 9.81 3.83 9.43
CA GLU A 190 9.19 3.10 8.32
C GLU A 190 7.69 3.28 8.21
N SER A 191 7.03 3.74 9.28
CA SER A 191 5.56 3.76 9.29
C SER A 191 4.97 4.82 8.39
N LYS A 192 3.73 4.53 7.96
CA LYS A 192 2.86 5.47 7.25
C LYS A 192 1.63 5.73 8.11
N LEU A 193 1.32 7.01 8.30
CA LEU A 193 0.15 7.44 9.04
C LEU A 193 -1.13 7.08 8.28
N LEU A 194 -2.02 6.34 8.92
CA LEU A 194 -3.37 6.05 8.42
C LEU A 194 -4.40 7.02 8.99
N PHE A 195 -4.26 7.40 10.28
CA PHE A 195 -5.18 8.30 10.97
C PHE A 195 -4.52 8.99 12.17
N GLY A 196 -4.97 10.22 12.45
CA GLY A 196 -4.69 10.95 13.69
C GLY A 196 -3.40 11.75 13.66
N THR A 197 -2.76 11.86 14.82
CA THR A 197 -1.59 12.69 15.07
C THR A 197 -0.31 12.05 14.52
N SER A 198 0.53 12.85 13.90
CA SER A 198 1.83 12.35 13.38
C SER A 198 2.78 11.98 14.52
N ILE A 199 3.73 11.07 14.23
CA ILE A 199 4.77 10.68 15.21
C ILE A 199 5.54 11.90 15.71
N LYS A 200 5.87 12.84 14.82
CA LYS A 200 6.58 14.07 15.20
C LYS A 200 5.81 14.87 16.24
N GLU A 201 4.51 15.02 16.08
CA GLU A 201 3.64 15.73 17.03
C GLU A 201 3.51 14.97 18.35
N ILE A 202 3.39 13.64 18.32
CA ILE A 202 3.37 12.80 19.52
C ILE A 202 4.66 12.99 20.32
N MET A 203 5.83 12.97 19.66
CA MET A 203 7.14 13.11 20.32
C MET A 203 7.34 14.52 20.89
N HIS A 204 6.80 15.57 20.27
CA HIS A 204 6.93 16.96 20.76
C HIS A 204 5.88 17.36 21.81
N GLY A 205 5.00 16.45 22.24
CA GLY A 205 4.07 16.69 23.34
C GLY A 205 2.95 17.70 23.03
N LYS A 206 2.66 17.99 21.77
CA LYS A 206 1.47 18.75 21.38
C LYS A 206 0.25 17.85 21.41
N ALA A 207 -0.32 17.66 22.57
CA ALA A 207 -1.70 17.25 22.69
C ALA A 207 -2.55 18.28 21.94
N LEU A 208 -3.37 17.85 21.01
CA LEU A 208 -4.44 18.67 20.45
C LEU A 208 -5.49 18.93 21.54
N THR A 209 -5.21 19.90 22.40
CA THR A 209 -6.21 20.61 23.18
C THR A 209 -6.84 21.61 22.23
N GLY A 210 -8.10 21.38 21.85
CA GLY A 210 -8.80 22.44 21.17
C GLY A 210 -9.91 22.03 20.24
N LYS A 211 -10.95 21.40 20.79
CA LYS A 211 -12.29 21.80 20.41
C LYS A 211 -12.70 22.90 21.38
N GLU A 212 -12.45 24.13 21.02
CA GLU A 212 -13.23 25.24 21.56
C GLU A 212 -14.31 25.59 20.57
N SER A 213 -15.51 25.45 21.10
CA SER A 213 -16.78 25.94 20.60
C SER A 213 -16.70 27.43 20.26
N LYS A 214 -17.16 27.81 19.08
CA LYS A 214 -18.08 28.94 18.95
C LYS A 214 -18.88 28.80 17.66
#